data_cc3bb879e3d9392267979f628de23aab
#
_entry.id   cc3bb879e3d9392267979f628de23aab
#
_cell.length_a   1.000
_cell.length_b   1.000
_cell.length_c   1.000
_cell.angle_alpha   90.00
_cell.angle_beta   90.00
_cell.angle_gamma   90.00
#
_symmetry.space_group_name_H-M   'P 1'
#
loop_
_entity.id
_entity.type
_entity.pdbx_description
1 polymer ?
#
loop_
_entity_poly.entity_id
_entity_poly.type
_entity_poly.pdbx_seq_one_letter_code
_entity_poly.pdbx_strand_id
1 'polypeptide(L)'
;MIATISRLWRSPRSGSARGTAFATRAEPSVKSDALALPKPPEVLEPHILYPRNLPATFDRVACNLNHLTADQATALRQRVAESGLHVEDVAKELGLTDDNVQQVLAVHGCDIYVDARHFGTPRLLTWEAKLRRSGAAPQLRKVSAQELAVLRQQRGSGQLQDTDLQTLTLARRLIAACAVLIASDIHILVREHHTEIQVRIKGDLRTVSALSMRREEGERLIRAMYTGLATVKAATYNPLDVQDAQIAGDALPGTGLSSVRIVRGPAYPVESGGGFLVARLQYREHHEGALKADAVDAAKRLDLRSPKAPGGEFKLGQMGYTPLQVDLISQLLRRPMGVIVVTGPTGSGKTTTLFECTRHQARLFPQKRLITIENPTEYPMDWAIQLVTESERFPEMLRMTLRMDPDAVLLGEIRGVEEAIATLQAAATGHQVLTTLHVTDPFETFSRLVMLDHVRLAMEVIANHNQIIGLIAQRIVPLLCPHCSVKLDSAAEPLPDYMLSAMRTWGDLSEVRVRGAGCDHCHGQAIIGQQAVAEVVVTSEQLMQDCINEGVLAARRNHRRRQGSDKPMIAHAMDLVLAGRLSPVDAEGSVDAIPMREAL
;
A
#
# COMPACT_ATOMS: atom_id res chain seq x y z
N MET A 1 21.12 -3.63 -15.28
CA MET A 1 20.15 -4.15 -14.32
C MET A 1 20.42 -5.63 -13.99
N ILE A 2 20.42 -6.56 -14.92
CA ILE A 2 20.74 -8.00 -14.70
C ILE A 2 22.14 -8.19 -14.08
N ALA A 3 23.13 -7.46 -14.55
CA ALA A 3 24.50 -7.52 -14.03
C ALA A 3 24.63 -7.01 -12.58
N THR A 4 23.80 -6.05 -12.18
CA THR A 4 23.78 -5.49 -10.83
C THR A 4 23.12 -6.46 -9.85
N ILE A 5 22.04 -7.11 -10.27
CA ILE A 5 21.33 -8.12 -9.47
C ILE A 5 22.22 -9.34 -9.21
N SER A 6 23.02 -9.78 -10.21
CA SER A 6 23.93 -10.92 -10.04
C SER A 6 25.04 -10.65 -9.03
N ARG A 7 25.47 -9.40 -8.87
CA ARG A 7 26.49 -9.02 -7.86
C ARG A 7 25.91 -8.98 -6.44
N LEU A 8 24.64 -8.60 -6.31
CA LEU A 8 23.97 -8.50 -5.01
C LEU A 8 23.75 -9.87 -4.33
N TRP A 9 23.70 -10.96 -5.11
CA TRP A 9 23.25 -12.26 -4.62
C TRP A 9 24.28 -13.39 -4.69
N ARG A 10 25.55 -13.08 -4.85
CA ARG A 10 26.61 -14.12 -4.75
C ARG A 10 26.76 -14.54 -3.29
N SER A 11 26.59 -15.82 -3.00
CA SER A 11 26.88 -16.44 -1.71
C SER A 11 28.34 -16.20 -1.33
N PRO A 12 28.69 -15.96 -0.07
CA PRO A 12 30.07 -15.96 0.37
C PRO A 12 30.63 -17.38 0.20
N ARG A 13 31.77 -17.50 -0.47
CA ARG A 13 32.55 -18.74 -0.45
C ARG A 13 33.01 -18.95 0.99
N SER A 14 32.72 -20.15 1.55
CA SER A 14 33.20 -20.59 2.85
C SER A 14 34.73 -20.39 2.93
N GLY A 15 35.16 -19.56 3.87
CA GLY A 15 36.57 -19.36 4.19
C GLY A 15 37.16 -20.66 4.73
N SER A 16 38.32 -21.03 4.20
CA SER A 16 39.12 -22.14 4.62
C SER A 16 39.53 -22.04 6.10
N ALA A 17 39.09 -22.96 6.92
CA ALA A 17 39.73 -23.24 8.20
C ALA A 17 41.08 -23.92 7.95
N ARG A 18 42.16 -23.32 8.43
CA ARG A 18 43.47 -23.94 8.57
C ARG A 18 43.37 -25.03 9.64
N GLY A 19 43.54 -26.28 9.24
CA GLY A 19 43.69 -27.45 10.11
C GLY A 19 44.99 -28.18 9.76
N THR A 20 45.73 -28.45 10.75
CA THR A 20 47.06 -29.04 10.89
C THR A 20 47.28 -30.34 10.13
N ALA A 21 48.53 -30.47 9.62
CA ALA A 21 49.07 -31.59 8.94
C ALA A 21 49.09 -32.89 9.77
N PHE A 22 48.69 -34.01 9.15
CA PHE A 22 49.20 -35.35 9.46
C PHE A 22 49.51 -36.04 8.13
N ALA A 23 50.77 -36.40 7.99
CA ALA A 23 51.30 -37.21 6.88
C ALA A 23 50.95 -38.65 7.07
N THR A 24 50.45 -39.32 6.01
CA THR A 24 50.78 -40.78 5.77
C THR A 24 50.40 -41.21 4.34
N ARG A 25 51.39 -41.78 3.73
CA ARG A 25 51.44 -42.84 2.70
C ARG A 25 50.82 -42.62 1.32
N ALA A 26 51.73 -42.59 0.41
CA ALA A 26 51.53 -42.81 -1.03
C ALA A 26 51.02 -44.22 -1.32
N GLU A 27 50.04 -44.34 -2.23
CA GLU A 27 49.77 -45.53 -3.05
C GLU A 27 49.42 -45.10 -4.49
N PRO A 28 49.51 -46.00 -5.49
CA PRO A 28 50.13 -45.70 -6.76
C PRO A 28 49.16 -45.13 -7.82
N SER A 29 49.76 -44.38 -8.74
CA SER A 29 49.12 -43.79 -9.92
C SER A 29 48.50 -44.86 -10.82
N VAL A 30 47.16 -44.84 -10.89
CA VAL A 30 46.43 -45.39 -12.03
C VAL A 30 46.25 -44.25 -13.03
N LYS A 31 46.88 -44.36 -14.18
CA LYS A 31 46.61 -43.53 -15.34
C LYS A 31 45.18 -43.82 -15.79
N SER A 32 44.25 -42.93 -15.50
CA SER A 32 42.96 -42.89 -16.16
C SER A 32 43.12 -42.03 -17.41
N ASP A 33 43.01 -42.64 -18.55
CA ASP A 33 42.76 -41.95 -19.80
C ASP A 33 41.50 -41.11 -19.62
N ALA A 34 41.68 -39.81 -19.48
CA ALA A 34 40.57 -38.85 -19.46
C ALA A 34 39.99 -38.86 -20.89
N LEU A 35 38.90 -39.59 -21.07
CA LEU A 35 37.97 -39.36 -22.16
C LEU A 35 37.57 -37.88 -22.11
N ALA A 36 38.10 -37.11 -23.05
CA ALA A 36 37.72 -35.74 -23.27
C ALA A 36 36.19 -35.69 -23.46
N LEU A 37 35.49 -35.09 -22.51
CA LEU A 37 34.07 -34.79 -22.66
C LEU A 37 33.92 -34.00 -23.97
N PRO A 38 33.00 -34.38 -24.85
CA PRO A 38 32.76 -33.66 -26.09
C PRO A 38 32.39 -32.22 -25.69
N LYS A 39 32.93 -31.23 -26.42
CA LYS A 39 32.56 -29.83 -26.26
C LYS A 39 31.02 -29.75 -26.27
N PRO A 40 30.39 -28.96 -25.35
CA PRO A 40 28.96 -28.80 -25.40
C PRO A 40 28.56 -28.30 -26.81
N PRO A 41 27.51 -28.87 -27.40
CA PRO A 41 27.05 -28.45 -28.72
C PRO A 41 26.73 -26.97 -28.74
N GLU A 42 26.99 -26.32 -29.86
CA GLU A 42 26.65 -24.91 -30.07
C GLU A 42 25.16 -24.70 -29.79
N VAL A 43 24.84 -23.74 -28.93
CA VAL A 43 23.44 -23.41 -28.56
C VAL A 43 22.77 -22.81 -29.79
N LEU A 44 21.85 -23.55 -30.40
CA LEU A 44 21.06 -23.05 -31.52
C LEU A 44 20.01 -22.08 -31.02
N GLU A 45 19.92 -20.94 -31.71
CA GLU A 45 18.87 -19.97 -31.37
C GLU A 45 17.45 -20.55 -31.57
N PRO A 46 16.51 -20.35 -30.67
CA PRO A 46 15.19 -20.97 -30.73
C PRO A 46 14.43 -20.72 -32.06
N HIS A 47 14.63 -19.56 -32.70
CA HIS A 47 13.94 -19.21 -33.95
C HIS A 47 14.43 -20.07 -35.15
N ILE A 48 15.58 -20.74 -35.06
CA ILE A 48 16.07 -21.65 -36.09
C ILE A 48 15.28 -22.96 -36.12
N LEU A 49 14.70 -23.34 -34.98
CA LEU A 49 13.96 -24.58 -34.84
C LEU A 49 12.48 -24.49 -35.19
N TYR A 50 11.92 -23.28 -35.14
CA TYR A 50 10.50 -23.01 -35.34
C TYR A 50 10.29 -22.17 -36.60
N PRO A 51 10.28 -22.78 -37.80
CA PRO A 51 9.99 -22.04 -39.02
C PRO A 51 8.58 -21.44 -38.97
N ARG A 52 8.39 -20.27 -39.56
CA ARG A 52 7.15 -19.47 -39.50
C ARG A 52 5.88 -20.19 -39.97
N ASN A 53 6.02 -21.26 -40.74
CA ASN A 53 4.94 -22.07 -41.32
C ASN A 53 4.62 -23.33 -40.51
N LEU A 54 5.28 -23.60 -39.38
CA LEU A 54 4.87 -24.68 -38.48
C LEU A 54 3.68 -24.24 -37.63
N PRO A 55 2.71 -25.17 -37.36
CA PRO A 55 1.61 -24.87 -36.47
C PRO A 55 2.10 -24.38 -35.11
N ALA A 56 1.37 -23.43 -34.48
CA ALA A 56 1.70 -22.91 -33.15
C ALA A 56 1.78 -24.01 -32.07
N THR A 57 1.19 -25.18 -32.33
CA THR A 57 1.23 -26.36 -31.47
C THR A 57 2.61 -27.03 -31.43
N PHE A 58 3.48 -26.77 -32.41
CA PHE A 58 4.83 -27.33 -32.42
C PHE A 58 5.67 -26.80 -31.25
N ASP A 59 5.52 -25.53 -30.89
CA ASP A 59 6.25 -24.93 -29.77
C ASP A 59 5.95 -25.60 -28.42
N ARG A 60 4.87 -26.39 -28.35
CA ARG A 60 4.46 -27.12 -27.16
C ARG A 60 5.06 -28.50 -27.04
N VAL A 61 5.67 -29.01 -28.11
CA VAL A 61 6.27 -30.35 -28.22
C VAL A 61 7.75 -30.23 -28.61
N ALA A 62 8.38 -29.14 -28.24
CA ALA A 62 9.77 -28.86 -28.55
C ALA A 62 10.72 -29.80 -27.79
N CYS A 63 11.87 -30.04 -28.39
CA CYS A 63 12.92 -30.92 -27.89
C CYS A 63 14.10 -30.12 -27.35
N ASN A 64 14.94 -30.74 -26.55
CA ASN A 64 16.15 -30.09 -26.05
C ASN A 64 17.14 -29.83 -27.20
N LEU A 65 17.34 -28.57 -27.55
CA LEU A 65 18.15 -28.11 -28.66
C LEU A 65 19.64 -28.17 -28.39
N ASN A 66 20.03 -28.19 -27.12
CA ASN A 66 21.43 -28.19 -26.73
C ASN A 66 22.19 -29.47 -27.13
N HIS A 67 21.47 -30.49 -27.62
CA HIS A 67 22.04 -31.76 -28.06
C HIS A 67 21.96 -31.98 -29.58
N LEU A 68 21.50 -30.97 -30.33
CA LEU A 68 21.36 -31.10 -31.80
C LEU A 68 22.33 -30.17 -32.52
N THR A 69 22.93 -30.68 -33.61
CA THR A 69 23.61 -29.84 -34.60
C THR A 69 22.57 -29.09 -35.47
N ALA A 70 23.01 -28.06 -36.18
CA ALA A 70 22.14 -27.31 -37.10
C ALA A 70 21.45 -28.21 -38.14
N ASP A 71 22.17 -29.20 -38.68
CA ASP A 71 21.64 -30.16 -39.66
C ASP A 71 20.62 -31.11 -39.02
N GLN A 72 20.90 -31.58 -37.81
CA GLN A 72 19.98 -32.44 -37.06
C GLN A 72 18.69 -31.66 -36.68
N ALA A 73 18.81 -30.38 -36.29
CA ALA A 73 17.67 -29.54 -36.00
C ALA A 73 16.81 -29.29 -37.26
N THR A 74 17.44 -29.15 -38.42
CA THR A 74 16.75 -28.99 -39.71
C THR A 74 16.02 -30.28 -40.11
N ALA A 75 16.70 -31.44 -40.00
CA ALA A 75 16.09 -32.73 -40.27
C ALA A 75 14.95 -33.05 -39.31
N LEU A 76 15.07 -32.67 -38.02
CA LEU A 76 14.01 -32.84 -37.03
C LEU A 76 12.78 -31.98 -37.38
N ARG A 77 12.97 -30.70 -37.76
CA ARG A 77 11.88 -29.83 -38.21
C ARG A 77 11.08 -30.43 -39.35
N GLN A 78 11.80 -30.96 -40.36
CA GLN A 78 11.16 -31.57 -41.51
C GLN A 78 10.35 -32.82 -41.09
N ARG A 79 10.91 -33.68 -40.23
CA ARG A 79 10.24 -34.89 -39.75
C ARG A 79 9.05 -34.59 -38.84
N VAL A 80 9.13 -33.56 -38.00
CA VAL A 80 8.00 -33.16 -37.16
C VAL A 80 6.88 -32.56 -38.00
N ALA A 81 7.23 -31.77 -39.04
CA ALA A 81 6.24 -31.25 -39.99
C ALA A 81 5.52 -32.36 -40.77
N GLU A 82 6.28 -33.42 -41.13
CA GLU A 82 5.78 -34.60 -41.86
C GLU A 82 4.96 -35.55 -40.94
N SER A 83 5.29 -35.61 -39.64
CA SER A 83 4.67 -36.54 -38.68
C SER A 83 3.41 -36.03 -38.04
N GLY A 84 3.05 -34.73 -38.20
CA GLY A 84 1.84 -34.16 -37.63
C GLY A 84 1.77 -34.19 -36.09
N LEU A 85 2.92 -34.12 -35.40
CA LEU A 85 2.98 -34.12 -33.94
C LEU A 85 2.33 -32.85 -33.36
N HIS A 86 1.05 -32.92 -33.05
CA HIS A 86 0.27 -31.87 -32.41
C HIS A 86 0.05 -32.19 -30.92
N VAL A 87 -0.27 -31.17 -30.12
CA VAL A 87 -0.62 -31.35 -28.69
C VAL A 87 -1.83 -32.24 -28.53
N GLU A 88 -2.76 -32.18 -29.48
CA GLU A 88 -3.94 -33.04 -29.55
C GLU A 88 -3.56 -34.53 -29.71
N ASP A 89 -2.52 -34.86 -30.49
CA ASP A 89 -2.06 -36.22 -30.64
C ASP A 89 -1.43 -36.75 -29.35
N VAL A 90 -0.67 -35.90 -28.63
CA VAL A 90 -0.13 -36.24 -27.31
C VAL A 90 -1.26 -36.46 -26.29
N ALA A 91 -2.27 -35.61 -26.30
CA ALA A 91 -3.45 -35.76 -25.45
C ALA A 91 -4.17 -37.08 -25.73
N LYS A 92 -4.40 -37.41 -27.00
CA LYS A 92 -5.05 -38.63 -27.43
C LYS A 92 -4.24 -39.86 -27.06
N GLU A 93 -2.91 -39.84 -27.24
CA GLU A 93 -2.03 -40.93 -26.85
C GLU A 93 -1.94 -41.14 -25.33
N LEU A 94 -2.05 -40.05 -24.56
CA LEU A 94 -2.10 -40.10 -23.09
C LEU A 94 -3.52 -40.41 -22.54
N GLY A 95 -4.51 -40.50 -23.44
CA GLY A 95 -5.91 -40.74 -23.06
C GLY A 95 -6.53 -39.57 -22.29
N LEU A 96 -6.13 -38.34 -22.64
CA LEU A 96 -6.61 -37.10 -22.04
C LEU A 96 -7.58 -36.41 -22.99
N THR A 97 -8.58 -35.76 -22.46
CA THR A 97 -9.42 -34.81 -23.19
C THR A 97 -8.69 -33.47 -23.33
N ASP A 98 -9.11 -32.63 -24.27
CA ASP A 98 -8.48 -31.32 -24.52
C ASP A 98 -8.34 -30.47 -23.25
N ASP A 99 -9.32 -30.52 -22.35
CA ASP A 99 -9.29 -29.83 -21.06
C ASP A 99 -8.21 -30.39 -20.11
N ASN A 100 -7.86 -31.67 -20.23
CA ASN A 100 -6.90 -32.34 -19.37
C ASN A 100 -5.44 -32.20 -19.86
N VAL A 101 -5.22 -31.96 -21.16
CA VAL A 101 -3.86 -31.71 -21.68
C VAL A 101 -3.21 -30.55 -20.96
N GLN A 102 -3.97 -29.51 -20.72
CA GLN A 102 -3.50 -28.34 -20.01
C GLN A 102 -3.13 -28.61 -18.54
N GLN A 103 -3.60 -29.69 -17.96
CA GLN A 103 -3.30 -30.08 -16.57
C GLN A 103 -2.12 -31.04 -16.45
N VAL A 104 -1.63 -31.60 -17.55
CA VAL A 104 -0.63 -32.68 -17.54
C VAL A 104 0.72 -32.27 -18.09
N LEU A 105 0.77 -31.43 -19.12
CA LEU A 105 2.00 -31.04 -19.82
C LEU A 105 2.14 -29.54 -19.98
N ALA A 106 3.37 -29.03 -19.89
CA ALA A 106 3.81 -27.73 -20.39
C ALA A 106 5.13 -27.89 -21.13
N VAL A 107 5.30 -27.19 -22.22
CA VAL A 107 6.52 -27.26 -23.06
C VAL A 107 7.12 -25.87 -23.11
N HIS A 108 8.41 -25.77 -22.76
CA HIS A 108 9.18 -24.54 -22.78
C HIS A 108 10.50 -24.81 -23.53
N GLY A 109 10.63 -24.20 -24.70
CA GLY A 109 11.77 -24.51 -25.56
C GLY A 109 11.84 -26.01 -25.86
N CYS A 110 12.84 -26.67 -25.35
CA CYS A 110 13.06 -28.12 -25.55
C CYS A 110 12.84 -28.95 -24.29
N ASP A 111 12.50 -28.33 -23.17
CA ASP A 111 12.14 -29.01 -21.93
C ASP A 111 10.63 -29.28 -21.90
N ILE A 112 10.26 -30.50 -21.55
CA ILE A 112 8.89 -30.95 -21.41
C ILE A 112 8.62 -31.17 -19.92
N TYR A 113 7.79 -30.33 -19.33
CA TYR A 113 7.40 -30.41 -17.94
C TYR A 113 6.12 -31.24 -17.80
N VAL A 114 6.18 -32.25 -16.96
CA VAL A 114 5.09 -33.23 -16.78
C VAL A 114 4.65 -33.25 -15.32
N ASP A 115 3.36 -33.21 -15.08
CA ASP A 115 2.79 -33.41 -13.74
C ASP A 115 3.33 -34.72 -13.13
N ALA A 116 3.76 -34.65 -11.87
CA ALA A 116 4.32 -35.77 -11.12
C ALA A 116 3.46 -37.03 -11.15
N ARG A 117 2.14 -36.90 -11.21
CA ARG A 117 1.17 -38.02 -11.27
C ARG A 117 1.21 -38.80 -12.58
N HIS A 118 1.63 -38.15 -13.67
CA HIS A 118 1.69 -38.73 -14.99
C HIS A 118 3.12 -39.06 -15.43
N PHE A 119 4.14 -38.67 -14.62
CA PHE A 119 5.54 -38.94 -14.93
C PHE A 119 5.84 -40.42 -14.84
N GLY A 120 6.47 -40.98 -15.91
CA GLY A 120 6.81 -42.40 -16.00
C GLY A 120 5.64 -43.31 -16.39
N THR A 121 4.47 -42.79 -16.74
CA THR A 121 3.37 -43.61 -17.27
C THR A 121 3.77 -44.29 -18.61
N PRO A 122 3.29 -45.51 -18.91
CA PRO A 122 3.64 -46.21 -20.16
C PRO A 122 3.32 -45.38 -21.41
N ARG A 123 2.23 -44.60 -21.39
CA ARG A 123 1.86 -43.73 -22.51
C ARG A 123 2.83 -42.59 -22.72
N LEU A 124 3.30 -41.92 -21.67
CA LEU A 124 4.31 -40.87 -21.74
C LEU A 124 5.64 -41.41 -22.24
N LEU A 125 6.08 -42.58 -21.74
CA LEU A 125 7.32 -43.24 -22.17
C LEU A 125 7.23 -43.67 -23.63
N THR A 126 6.10 -44.18 -24.10
CA THR A 126 5.88 -44.52 -25.52
C THR A 126 5.98 -43.28 -26.40
N TRP A 127 5.39 -42.17 -25.98
CA TRP A 127 5.46 -40.90 -26.70
C TRP A 127 6.90 -40.35 -26.71
N GLU A 128 7.61 -40.35 -25.59
CA GLU A 128 9.01 -39.98 -25.50
C GLU A 128 9.88 -40.82 -26.46
N ALA A 129 9.64 -42.15 -26.51
CA ALA A 129 10.34 -43.05 -27.40
C ALA A 129 10.06 -42.77 -28.90
N LYS A 130 8.86 -42.29 -29.24
CA LYS A 130 8.54 -41.81 -30.59
C LYS A 130 9.33 -40.56 -30.95
N LEU A 131 9.38 -39.57 -30.05
CA LEU A 131 10.16 -38.35 -30.23
C LEU A 131 11.65 -38.66 -30.41
N ARG A 132 12.20 -39.55 -29.59
CA ARG A 132 13.62 -39.98 -29.72
C ARG A 132 13.88 -40.67 -31.04
N ARG A 133 12.95 -41.49 -31.52
CA ARG A 133 13.08 -42.16 -32.85
C ARG A 133 13.01 -41.18 -34.01
N SER A 134 12.31 -40.03 -33.85
CA SER A 134 12.31 -38.97 -34.86
C SER A 134 13.55 -38.08 -34.83
N GLY A 135 14.55 -38.40 -33.97
CA GLY A 135 15.83 -37.69 -33.87
C GLY A 135 15.81 -36.55 -32.84
N ALA A 136 14.76 -36.44 -32.06
CA ALA A 136 14.66 -35.49 -30.97
C ALA A 136 15.30 -36.02 -29.68
N ALA A 137 15.78 -35.12 -28.82
CA ALA A 137 16.29 -35.46 -27.49
C ALA A 137 15.47 -34.73 -26.43
N PRO A 138 14.19 -35.12 -26.20
CA PRO A 138 13.34 -34.45 -25.21
C PRO A 138 13.89 -34.65 -23.81
N GLN A 139 13.90 -33.60 -23.01
CA GLN A 139 14.15 -33.68 -21.57
C GLN A 139 12.83 -33.59 -20.81
N LEU A 140 12.42 -34.72 -20.26
CA LEU A 140 11.22 -34.75 -19.39
C LEU A 140 11.60 -34.31 -17.98
N ARG A 141 10.93 -33.29 -17.48
CA ARG A 141 11.10 -32.78 -16.12
C ARG A 141 9.83 -32.99 -15.31
N LYS A 142 10.01 -33.69 -14.20
CA LYS A 142 8.91 -33.91 -13.26
C LYS A 142 8.64 -32.63 -12.46
N VAL A 143 7.39 -32.17 -12.43
CA VAL A 143 6.96 -30.98 -11.68
C VAL A 143 5.65 -31.28 -10.91
N SER A 144 5.37 -30.50 -9.90
CA SER A 144 4.08 -30.54 -9.21
C SER A 144 2.97 -29.96 -10.10
N ALA A 145 1.72 -30.29 -9.80
CA ALA A 145 0.56 -29.70 -10.48
C ALA A 145 0.53 -28.17 -10.37
N GLN A 146 1.04 -27.62 -9.27
CA GLN A 146 1.11 -26.18 -9.04
C GLN A 146 2.17 -25.51 -9.93
N GLU A 147 3.36 -26.08 -10.00
CA GLU A 147 4.43 -25.59 -10.90
C GLU A 147 3.99 -25.68 -12.36
N LEU A 148 3.30 -26.77 -12.72
CA LEU A 148 2.79 -26.96 -14.07
C LEU A 148 1.72 -25.91 -14.43
N ALA A 149 0.84 -25.55 -13.50
CA ALA A 149 -0.15 -24.49 -13.70
C ALA A 149 0.52 -23.12 -13.93
N VAL A 150 1.58 -22.81 -13.18
CA VAL A 150 2.39 -21.58 -13.36
C VAL A 150 3.03 -21.57 -14.74
N LEU A 151 3.69 -22.65 -15.12
CA LEU A 151 4.34 -22.79 -16.43
C LEU A 151 3.36 -22.65 -17.60
N ARG A 152 2.08 -22.92 -17.40
CA ARG A 152 1.03 -22.82 -18.43
C ARG A 152 0.35 -21.48 -18.54
N GLN A 153 0.19 -20.75 -17.43
CA GLN A 153 -0.34 -19.38 -17.47
C GLN A 153 0.55 -18.42 -18.28
N GLN A 154 1.79 -18.83 -18.53
CA GLN A 154 2.81 -18.10 -19.28
C GLN A 154 2.66 -18.19 -20.81
N ARG A 155 1.53 -18.64 -21.32
CA ARG A 155 1.25 -18.77 -22.75
C ARG A 155 1.04 -17.41 -23.43
N GLY A 156 2.09 -16.80 -23.95
CA GLY A 156 1.89 -15.59 -24.74
C GLY A 156 3.10 -15.01 -25.47
N SER A 157 4.31 -15.25 -25.01
CA SER A 157 5.50 -14.74 -25.72
C SER A 157 6.75 -15.53 -25.32
N GLY A 158 7.52 -15.98 -26.26
CA GLY A 158 8.77 -16.72 -26.05
C GLY A 158 9.88 -15.94 -25.33
N GLN A 159 9.74 -14.63 -25.13
CA GLN A 159 10.65 -13.79 -24.36
C GLN A 159 10.28 -13.64 -22.87
N LEU A 160 9.06 -14.05 -22.46
CA LEU A 160 8.58 -13.93 -21.08
C LEU A 160 9.07 -15.05 -20.16
N GLN A 161 9.57 -16.15 -20.69
CA GLN A 161 9.84 -17.39 -19.95
C GLN A 161 11.05 -17.29 -19.02
N ASP A 162 12.16 -16.74 -19.48
CA ASP A 162 13.33 -16.49 -18.63
C ASP A 162 13.06 -15.40 -17.58
N THR A 163 12.24 -14.43 -17.93
CA THR A 163 11.88 -13.31 -17.07
C THR A 163 11.02 -13.73 -15.87
N ASP A 164 10.12 -14.72 -16.03
CA ASP A 164 9.23 -15.15 -14.94
C ASP A 164 9.96 -16.07 -13.95
N LEU A 165 10.83 -16.95 -14.43
CA LEU A 165 11.68 -17.77 -13.56
C LEU A 165 12.69 -16.89 -12.80
N GLN A 166 13.23 -15.87 -13.45
CA GLN A 166 14.08 -14.86 -12.82
C GLN A 166 13.29 -14.06 -11.75
N THR A 167 12.04 -13.71 -12.03
CA THR A 167 11.16 -12.98 -11.10
C THR A 167 10.83 -13.84 -9.86
N LEU A 168 10.50 -15.12 -10.03
CA LEU A 168 10.30 -16.06 -8.92
C LEU A 168 11.57 -16.23 -8.08
N THR A 169 12.72 -16.34 -8.74
CA THR A 169 14.01 -16.41 -8.06
C THR A 169 14.31 -15.14 -7.28
N LEU A 170 13.99 -13.97 -7.85
CA LEU A 170 14.12 -12.68 -7.18
C LEU A 170 13.22 -12.60 -5.95
N ALA A 171 11.95 -13.03 -6.08
CA ALA A 171 11.00 -13.06 -4.96
C ALA A 171 11.51 -13.92 -3.78
N ARG A 172 12.00 -15.14 -4.08
CA ARG A 172 12.58 -16.02 -3.05
C ARG A 172 13.81 -15.39 -2.39
N ARG A 173 14.71 -14.79 -3.18
CA ARG A 173 15.91 -14.12 -2.67
C ARG A 173 15.57 -12.90 -1.81
N LEU A 174 14.58 -12.10 -2.21
CA LEU A 174 14.11 -10.96 -1.43
C LEU A 174 13.58 -11.44 -0.06
N ILE A 175 12.70 -12.45 -0.05
CA ILE A 175 12.17 -13.03 1.19
C ILE A 175 13.31 -13.58 2.06
N ALA A 176 14.26 -14.31 1.48
CA ALA A 176 15.39 -14.88 2.21
C ALA A 176 16.30 -13.79 2.81
N ALA A 177 16.58 -12.71 2.08
CA ALA A 177 17.36 -11.59 2.60
C ALA A 177 16.64 -10.86 3.74
N CYS A 178 15.31 -10.67 3.61
CA CYS A 178 14.48 -10.09 4.65
C CYS A 178 14.42 -10.99 5.90
N ALA A 179 14.39 -12.32 5.71
CA ALA A 179 14.43 -13.27 6.81
C ALA A 179 15.75 -13.21 7.60
N VAL A 180 16.90 -13.07 6.92
CA VAL A 180 18.21 -12.85 7.59
C VAL A 180 18.21 -11.56 8.43
N LEU A 181 17.48 -10.52 8.00
CA LEU A 181 17.33 -9.27 8.72
C LEU A 181 16.28 -9.31 9.84
N ILE A 182 15.60 -10.44 10.01
CA ILE A 182 14.47 -10.61 10.94
C ILE A 182 13.41 -9.52 10.66
N ALA A 183 13.16 -9.25 9.38
CA ALA A 183 12.11 -8.32 8.99
C ALA A 183 10.73 -8.90 9.33
N SER A 184 9.83 -8.07 9.85
CA SER A 184 8.45 -8.50 10.12
C SER A 184 7.58 -8.47 8.87
N ASP A 185 7.76 -7.47 7.99
CA ASP A 185 6.91 -7.27 6.83
C ASP A 185 7.71 -6.77 5.62
N ILE A 186 7.24 -7.13 4.42
CA ILE A 186 7.74 -6.64 3.12
C ILE A 186 6.59 -5.94 2.42
N HIS A 187 6.80 -4.72 1.97
CA HIS A 187 5.84 -3.94 1.20
C HIS A 187 6.36 -3.74 -0.22
N ILE A 188 5.58 -4.11 -1.21
CA ILE A 188 5.84 -3.86 -2.64
C ILE A 188 4.76 -2.91 -3.12
N LEU A 189 5.15 -1.69 -3.50
CA LEU A 189 4.24 -0.61 -3.86
C LEU A 189 4.44 -0.27 -5.33
N VAL A 190 3.48 -0.63 -6.16
CA VAL A 190 3.47 -0.31 -7.58
C VAL A 190 2.84 1.06 -7.76
N ARG A 191 3.66 2.03 -8.15
CA ARG A 191 3.27 3.40 -8.43
C ARG A 191 3.09 3.60 -9.94
N GLU A 192 2.68 4.79 -10.35
CA GLU A 192 2.43 5.12 -11.76
C GLU A 192 3.62 4.80 -12.68
N HIS A 193 4.85 5.13 -12.27
CA HIS A 193 6.04 4.99 -13.12
C HIS A 193 7.09 4.01 -12.58
N HIS A 194 7.03 3.67 -11.30
CA HIS A 194 8.04 2.85 -10.63
C HIS A 194 7.43 1.97 -9.56
N THR A 195 8.20 1.01 -9.10
CA THR A 195 7.86 0.16 -7.96
C THR A 195 8.85 0.41 -6.83
N GLU A 196 8.33 0.67 -5.67
CA GLU A 196 9.07 0.82 -4.42
C GLU A 196 8.94 -0.44 -3.58
N ILE A 197 10.06 -0.94 -3.05
CA ILE A 197 10.08 -2.03 -2.09
C ILE A 197 10.54 -1.48 -0.75
N GLN A 198 9.77 -1.75 0.29
CA GLN A 198 10.08 -1.38 1.66
C GLN A 198 10.02 -2.62 2.55
N VAL A 199 10.79 -2.62 3.63
CA VAL A 199 10.83 -3.71 4.60
C VAL A 199 10.72 -3.14 6.01
N ARG A 200 9.97 -3.79 6.89
CA ARG A 200 9.89 -3.39 8.30
C ARG A 200 10.90 -4.18 9.12
N ILE A 201 11.80 -3.47 9.78
CA ILE A 201 12.86 -4.04 10.61
C ILE A 201 12.83 -3.35 11.96
N LYS A 202 12.61 -4.11 13.04
CA LYS A 202 12.52 -3.58 14.42
C LYS A 202 11.50 -2.44 14.57
N GLY A 203 10.38 -2.53 13.87
CA GLY A 203 9.30 -1.54 13.90
C GLY A 203 9.43 -0.41 12.89
N ASP A 204 10.58 -0.20 12.26
CA ASP A 204 10.82 0.87 11.28
C ASP A 204 10.77 0.36 9.85
N LEU A 205 10.07 1.07 8.97
CA LEU A 205 10.16 0.86 7.51
C LEU A 205 11.50 1.36 6.98
N ARG A 206 12.07 0.58 6.06
CA ARG A 206 13.29 0.91 5.30
C ARG A 206 13.04 0.65 3.82
N THR A 207 13.42 1.58 2.95
CA THR A 207 13.35 1.41 1.50
C THR A 207 14.53 0.58 1.02
N VAL A 208 14.24 -0.42 0.17
CA VAL A 208 15.24 -1.27 -0.48
C VAL A 208 15.70 -0.59 -1.77
N SER A 209 16.71 0.27 -1.68
CA SER A 209 17.16 1.11 -2.80
C SER A 209 17.90 0.32 -3.88
N ALA A 210 18.47 -0.85 -3.55
CA ALA A 210 19.12 -1.72 -4.51
C ALA A 210 18.15 -2.36 -5.54
N LEU A 211 16.85 -2.37 -5.25
CA LEU A 211 15.81 -2.95 -6.10
C LEU A 211 14.86 -1.86 -6.62
N SER A 212 15.42 -0.88 -7.33
CA SER A 212 14.60 0.06 -8.10
C SER A 212 14.05 -0.63 -9.34
N MET A 213 12.74 -0.66 -9.49
CA MET A 213 12.04 -1.38 -10.55
C MET A 213 11.09 -0.46 -11.30
N ARG A 214 10.84 -0.77 -12.57
CA ARG A 214 9.73 -0.18 -13.30
C ARG A 214 8.41 -0.75 -12.79
N ARG A 215 7.32 -0.07 -13.07
CA ARG A 215 5.96 -0.50 -12.70
C ARG A 215 5.68 -1.94 -13.11
N GLU A 216 5.93 -2.29 -14.39
CA GLU A 216 5.64 -3.62 -14.95
C GLU A 216 6.46 -4.74 -14.29
N GLU A 217 7.67 -4.42 -13.83
CA GLU A 217 8.53 -5.39 -13.11
C GLU A 217 7.95 -5.66 -11.71
N GLY A 218 7.43 -4.64 -11.05
CA GLY A 218 6.75 -4.77 -9.76
C GLY A 218 5.43 -5.54 -9.86
N GLU A 219 4.62 -5.27 -10.87
CA GLU A 219 3.39 -6.05 -11.12
C GLU A 219 3.70 -7.53 -11.34
N ARG A 220 4.75 -7.84 -12.13
CA ARG A 220 5.21 -9.23 -12.31
C ARG A 220 5.71 -9.84 -11.00
N LEU A 221 6.42 -9.07 -10.17
CA LEU A 221 6.89 -9.55 -8.87
C LEU A 221 5.72 -9.88 -7.94
N ILE A 222 4.72 -9.02 -7.84
CA ILE A 222 3.49 -9.26 -7.07
C ILE A 222 2.78 -10.52 -7.59
N ARG A 223 2.59 -10.62 -8.91
CA ARG A 223 1.96 -11.79 -9.52
C ARG A 223 2.76 -13.06 -9.25
N ALA A 224 4.08 -13.04 -9.40
CA ALA A 224 4.95 -14.19 -9.14
C ALA A 224 4.88 -14.65 -7.69
N MET A 225 4.85 -13.72 -6.72
CA MET A 225 4.67 -14.07 -5.30
C MET A 225 3.31 -14.70 -5.03
N TYR A 226 2.24 -14.13 -5.59
CA TYR A 226 0.87 -14.60 -5.37
C TYR A 226 0.58 -15.90 -6.12
N THR A 227 0.88 -15.98 -7.42
CA THR A 227 0.53 -17.15 -8.26
C THR A 227 1.55 -18.27 -8.17
N GLY A 228 2.86 -17.93 -8.08
CA GLY A 228 3.97 -18.87 -8.17
C GLY A 228 4.49 -19.37 -6.83
N LEU A 229 4.47 -18.54 -5.77
CA LEU A 229 4.98 -18.96 -4.45
C LEU A 229 3.88 -19.31 -3.46
N ALA A 230 2.71 -18.66 -3.52
CA ALA A 230 1.66 -18.89 -2.55
C ALA A 230 1.08 -20.31 -2.67
N THR A 231 1.05 -21.00 -1.54
CA THR A 231 0.55 -22.37 -1.39
C THR A 231 -0.96 -22.39 -1.10
N VAL A 232 -1.46 -21.35 -0.43
CA VAL A 232 -2.89 -21.14 -0.18
C VAL A 232 -3.26 -19.76 -0.75
N LYS A 233 -4.23 -19.73 -1.63
CA LYS A 233 -4.70 -18.50 -2.30
C LYS A 233 -6.06 -18.74 -2.96
N ALA A 234 -6.72 -17.66 -3.39
CA ALA A 234 -7.91 -17.77 -4.24
C ALA A 234 -7.56 -18.48 -5.57
N ALA A 235 -8.54 -19.15 -6.15
CA ALA A 235 -8.35 -19.89 -7.40
C ALA A 235 -7.92 -19.01 -8.57
N THR A 236 -8.38 -17.76 -8.60
CA THR A 236 -8.12 -16.80 -9.67
C THR A 236 -7.39 -15.57 -9.12
N TYR A 237 -6.35 -15.12 -9.83
CA TYR A 237 -5.73 -13.83 -9.59
C TYR A 237 -6.59 -12.72 -10.21
N ASN A 238 -7.15 -11.85 -9.38
CA ASN A 238 -7.90 -10.68 -9.83
C ASN A 238 -7.12 -9.40 -9.48
N PRO A 239 -6.55 -8.67 -10.46
CA PRO A 239 -5.77 -7.46 -10.17
C PRO A 239 -6.59 -6.32 -9.56
N LEU A 240 -7.92 -6.32 -9.77
CA LEU A 240 -8.84 -5.27 -9.33
C LEU A 240 -9.46 -5.54 -7.95
N ASP A 241 -9.09 -6.63 -7.28
CA ASP A 241 -9.64 -6.97 -5.97
C ASP A 241 -8.54 -7.16 -4.94
N VAL A 242 -8.86 -6.97 -3.66
CA VAL A 242 -7.94 -7.26 -2.57
C VAL A 242 -8.00 -8.75 -2.26
N GLN A 243 -6.87 -9.42 -2.27
CA GLN A 243 -6.78 -10.86 -2.12
C GLN A 243 -5.72 -11.25 -1.07
N ASP A 244 -6.09 -12.22 -0.23
CA ASP A 244 -5.20 -12.86 0.73
C ASP A 244 -4.53 -14.10 0.12
N ALA A 245 -3.30 -14.39 0.56
CA ALA A 245 -2.60 -15.62 0.24
C ALA A 245 -1.61 -15.99 1.35
N GLN A 246 -1.11 -17.24 1.30
CA GLN A 246 -0.08 -17.71 2.20
C GLN A 246 0.96 -18.54 1.45
N ILE A 247 2.25 -18.29 1.74
CA ILE A 247 3.36 -19.14 1.32
C ILE A 247 3.72 -20.01 2.51
N ALA A 248 3.71 -21.33 2.36
CA ALA A 248 4.18 -22.24 3.39
C ALA A 248 5.71 -22.15 3.54
N GLY A 249 6.23 -22.32 4.77
CA GLY A 249 7.67 -22.25 5.03
C GLY A 249 8.49 -23.28 4.25
N ASP A 250 7.90 -24.42 3.92
CA ASP A 250 8.56 -25.46 3.13
C ASP A 250 8.81 -25.06 1.67
N ALA A 251 8.08 -24.06 1.14
CA ALA A 251 8.37 -23.43 -0.15
C ALA A 251 9.56 -22.46 -0.09
N LEU A 252 10.06 -22.14 1.11
CA LEU A 252 11.13 -21.19 1.39
C LEU A 252 12.23 -21.84 2.26
N PRO A 253 12.89 -22.91 1.77
CA PRO A 253 13.87 -23.64 2.56
C PRO A 253 15.06 -22.73 2.95
N GLY A 254 15.60 -22.95 4.17
CA GLY A 254 16.74 -22.21 4.69
C GLY A 254 16.45 -20.80 5.22
N THR A 255 15.18 -20.35 5.21
CA THR A 255 14.81 -19.01 5.69
C THR A 255 14.42 -18.96 7.16
N GLY A 256 14.15 -20.09 7.80
CA GLY A 256 13.62 -20.15 9.18
C GLY A 256 12.16 -19.71 9.32
N LEU A 257 11.48 -19.42 8.21
CA LEU A 257 10.08 -19.02 8.22
C LEU A 257 9.14 -20.21 8.38
N SER A 258 8.09 -20.06 9.18
CA SER A 258 6.97 -21.00 9.25
C SER A 258 5.97 -20.76 8.12
N SER A 259 5.75 -19.49 7.79
CA SER A 259 4.93 -19.07 6.65
C SER A 259 5.14 -17.59 6.33
N VAL A 260 4.64 -17.16 5.16
CA VAL A 260 4.50 -15.75 4.81
C VAL A 260 3.05 -15.50 4.44
N ARG A 261 2.39 -14.58 5.16
CA ARG A 261 1.02 -14.15 4.84
C ARG A 261 1.07 -12.97 3.90
N ILE A 262 0.29 -13.00 2.85
CA ILE A 262 0.26 -11.98 1.80
C ILE A 262 -1.14 -11.36 1.76
N VAL A 263 -1.18 -10.03 1.72
CA VAL A 263 -2.34 -9.26 1.28
C VAL A 263 -1.89 -8.45 0.07
N ARG A 264 -2.61 -8.54 -1.03
CA ARG A 264 -2.32 -7.78 -2.24
C ARG A 264 -3.60 -7.19 -2.84
N GLY A 265 -3.49 -6.12 -3.59
CA GLY A 265 -4.65 -5.51 -4.25
C GLY A 265 -4.29 -4.30 -5.09
N PRO A 266 -5.31 -3.66 -5.69
CA PRO A 266 -5.15 -2.39 -6.37
C PRO A 266 -4.88 -1.27 -5.36
N ALA A 267 -4.13 -0.26 -5.78
CA ALA A 267 -3.94 0.99 -5.07
C ALA A 267 -3.88 2.14 -6.07
N TYR A 268 -4.13 3.36 -5.64
CA TYR A 268 -4.05 4.54 -6.50
C TYR A 268 -2.64 4.71 -7.10
N PRO A 269 -2.52 5.04 -8.40
CA PRO A 269 -3.60 5.23 -9.40
C PRO A 269 -4.02 3.88 -10.03
N VAL A 270 -5.27 3.47 -9.78
CA VAL A 270 -5.79 2.15 -10.19
C VAL A 270 -5.83 2.02 -11.72
N GLU A 271 -6.23 3.10 -12.41
CA GLU A 271 -6.35 3.14 -13.87
C GLU A 271 -5.01 2.96 -14.58
N SER A 272 -3.93 3.36 -13.94
CA SER A 272 -2.56 3.17 -14.44
C SER A 272 -1.93 1.86 -13.94
N GLY A 273 -2.69 0.96 -13.32
CA GLY A 273 -2.20 -0.32 -12.81
C GLY A 273 -1.46 -0.22 -11.48
N GLY A 274 -1.73 0.82 -10.68
CA GLY A 274 -1.20 0.92 -9.33
C GLY A 274 -1.67 -0.22 -8.43
N GLY A 275 -0.80 -0.69 -7.56
CA GLY A 275 -1.11 -1.82 -6.70
C GLY A 275 -0.14 -1.98 -5.54
N PHE A 276 -0.47 -2.89 -4.65
CA PHE A 276 0.36 -3.21 -3.51
C PHE A 276 0.41 -4.71 -3.24
N LEU A 277 1.46 -5.12 -2.55
CA LEU A 277 1.54 -6.38 -1.84
C LEU A 277 2.22 -6.12 -0.48
N VAL A 278 1.60 -6.59 0.58
CA VAL A 278 2.20 -6.63 1.92
C VAL A 278 2.34 -8.09 2.31
N ALA A 279 3.55 -8.48 2.69
CA ALA A 279 3.89 -9.84 3.08
C ALA A 279 4.44 -9.85 4.51
N ARG A 280 3.69 -10.43 5.45
CA ARG A 280 4.09 -10.63 6.84
C ARG A 280 4.86 -11.93 7.00
N LEU A 281 6.09 -11.83 7.50
CA LEU A 281 6.98 -12.97 7.72
C LEU A 281 6.73 -13.57 9.11
N GLN A 282 6.42 -14.88 9.16
CA GLN A 282 6.21 -15.61 10.40
C GLN A 282 7.35 -16.59 10.61
N TYR A 283 8.07 -16.47 11.72
CA TYR A 283 9.23 -17.30 12.05
C TYR A 283 8.83 -18.55 12.85
N ARG A 284 9.55 -19.67 12.68
CA ARG A 284 9.30 -20.94 13.39
C ARG A 284 9.70 -20.88 14.86
N GLU A 285 10.79 -20.15 15.16
CA GLU A 285 11.33 -19.95 16.50
C GLU A 285 11.78 -18.50 16.69
N HIS A 286 11.97 -18.05 17.91
CA HIS A 286 12.61 -16.77 18.19
C HIS A 286 14.07 -16.87 17.77
N HIS A 287 14.38 -16.40 16.55
CA HIS A 287 15.73 -16.36 16.02
C HIS A 287 16.55 -15.27 16.73
N GLU A 288 17.18 -15.63 17.85
CA GLU A 288 18.22 -14.79 18.44
C GLU A 288 19.56 -14.83 17.67
N GLY A 289 19.64 -15.57 16.57
CA GLY A 289 20.92 -15.98 16.05
C GLY A 289 21.19 -15.95 14.57
N ALA A 290 20.57 -15.08 13.76
CA ALA A 290 21.24 -14.74 12.50
C ALA A 290 22.58 -14.07 12.86
N LEU A 291 23.70 -14.65 12.44
CA LEU A 291 25.02 -14.11 12.72
C LEU A 291 25.02 -12.61 12.36
N LYS A 292 25.39 -11.74 13.31
CA LYS A 292 25.38 -10.27 13.10
C LYS A 292 26.08 -9.85 11.79
N ALA A 293 27.08 -10.63 11.35
CA ALA A 293 27.77 -10.44 10.09
C ALA A 293 26.88 -10.63 8.86
N ASP A 294 26.04 -11.67 8.83
CA ASP A 294 25.13 -11.95 7.70
C ASP A 294 24.04 -10.89 7.58
N ALA A 295 23.52 -10.40 8.72
CA ALA A 295 22.53 -9.32 8.74
C ALA A 295 23.12 -8.00 8.22
N VAL A 296 24.37 -7.64 8.60
CA VAL A 296 25.06 -6.45 8.09
C VAL A 296 25.30 -6.54 6.59
N ASP A 297 25.70 -7.72 6.10
CA ASP A 297 25.93 -7.93 4.67
C ASP A 297 24.62 -7.92 3.87
N ALA A 298 23.55 -8.51 4.39
CA ALA A 298 22.23 -8.45 3.79
C ALA A 298 21.70 -7.00 3.72
N ALA A 299 21.85 -6.22 4.79
CA ALA A 299 21.45 -4.81 4.81
C ALA A 299 22.21 -3.98 3.78
N LYS A 300 23.54 -4.19 3.64
CA LYS A 300 24.36 -3.54 2.62
C LYS A 300 23.95 -3.93 1.21
N ARG A 301 23.66 -5.21 0.97
CA ARG A 301 23.21 -5.70 -0.35
C ARG A 301 21.87 -5.12 -0.77
N LEU A 302 20.96 -4.91 0.18
CA LEU A 302 19.66 -4.29 -0.05
C LEU A 302 19.74 -2.76 -0.15
N ASP A 303 20.87 -2.14 0.22
CA ASP A 303 21.04 -0.67 0.31
C ASP A 303 19.84 -0.04 1.03
N LEU A 304 19.68 -0.42 2.31
CA LEU A 304 18.54 0.01 3.13
C LEU A 304 18.68 1.49 3.50
N ARG A 305 17.65 2.27 3.13
CA ARG A 305 17.57 3.71 3.41
C ARG A 305 16.29 4.05 4.16
N SER A 306 16.25 5.20 4.81
CA SER A 306 14.99 5.72 5.33
C SER A 306 14.03 6.03 4.18
N PRO A 307 12.73 5.77 4.32
CA PRO A 307 11.75 6.17 3.33
C PRO A 307 11.81 7.67 3.08
N LYS A 308 11.51 8.09 1.86
CA LYS A 308 11.53 9.50 1.48
C LYS A 308 10.37 10.22 2.17
N ALA A 309 10.70 11.22 2.99
CA ALA A 309 9.69 12.10 3.58
C ALA A 309 9.11 13.03 2.50
N PRO A 310 7.79 13.32 2.52
CA PRO A 310 7.19 14.30 1.62
C PRO A 310 7.77 15.68 1.87
N GLY A 311 7.95 16.46 0.81
CA GLY A 311 8.46 17.83 0.88
C GLY A 311 7.42 18.87 1.37
N GLY A 312 7.88 20.12 1.50
CA GLY A 312 7.03 21.27 1.82
C GLY A 312 6.86 21.50 3.33
N GLU A 313 6.38 22.68 3.70
CA GLU A 313 6.07 23.06 5.09
C GLU A 313 4.68 22.59 5.51
N PHE A 314 4.41 22.57 6.82
CA PHE A 314 3.08 22.32 7.35
C PHE A 314 2.19 23.55 7.13
N LYS A 315 1.21 23.44 6.24
CA LYS A 315 0.50 24.61 5.71
C LYS A 315 -0.73 25.03 6.51
N LEU A 316 -1.07 24.38 7.61
CA LEU A 316 -2.27 24.72 8.37
C LEU A 316 -2.31 26.19 8.79
N GLY A 317 -1.17 26.77 9.20
CA GLY A 317 -1.08 28.21 9.52
C GLY A 317 -1.44 29.11 8.33
N GLN A 318 -1.03 28.72 7.12
CA GLN A 318 -1.38 29.44 5.88
C GLN A 318 -2.86 29.25 5.50
N MET A 319 -3.49 28.17 5.96
CA MET A 319 -4.91 27.88 5.75
C MET A 319 -5.81 28.64 6.72
N GLY A 320 -5.26 29.32 7.75
CA GLY A 320 -5.99 30.09 8.73
C GLY A 320 -6.01 29.54 10.15
N TYR A 321 -5.35 28.39 10.40
CA TYR A 321 -5.22 27.85 11.75
C TYR A 321 -4.25 28.72 12.59
N THR A 322 -4.61 28.96 13.84
CA THR A 322 -3.78 29.71 14.78
C THR A 322 -2.54 28.89 15.19
N PRO A 323 -1.47 29.53 15.71
CA PRO A 323 -0.32 28.80 16.23
C PRO A 323 -0.68 27.75 17.28
N LEU A 324 -1.59 28.08 18.20
CA LEU A 324 -2.09 27.13 19.22
C LEU A 324 -2.73 25.90 18.55
N GLN A 325 -3.58 26.09 17.56
CA GLN A 325 -4.25 25.00 16.85
C GLN A 325 -3.24 24.11 16.11
N VAL A 326 -2.25 24.72 15.46
CA VAL A 326 -1.16 23.97 14.78
C VAL A 326 -0.38 23.12 15.78
N ASP A 327 -0.07 23.66 16.97
CA ASP A 327 0.62 22.91 18.01
C ASP A 327 -0.23 21.76 18.57
N LEU A 328 -1.52 22.02 18.85
CA LEU A 328 -2.44 20.98 19.33
C LEU A 328 -2.60 19.83 18.31
N ILE A 329 -2.76 20.18 17.03
CA ILE A 329 -2.84 19.17 15.95
C ILE A 329 -1.52 18.40 15.83
N SER A 330 -0.38 19.09 15.90
CA SER A 330 0.93 18.44 15.86
C SER A 330 1.13 17.47 17.03
N GLN A 331 0.64 17.80 18.22
CA GLN A 331 0.65 16.90 19.38
C GLN A 331 -0.24 15.67 19.15
N LEU A 332 -1.44 15.85 18.59
CA LEU A 332 -2.33 14.74 18.24
C LEU A 332 -1.69 13.78 17.23
N LEU A 333 -1.05 14.32 16.17
CA LEU A 333 -0.39 13.52 15.13
C LEU A 333 0.84 12.74 15.63
N ARG A 334 1.40 13.10 16.79
CA ARG A 334 2.50 12.35 17.43
C ARG A 334 2.02 11.16 18.26
N ARG A 335 0.73 11.10 18.60
CA ARG A 335 0.21 9.97 19.37
C ARG A 335 0.28 8.68 18.55
N PRO A 336 0.64 7.55 19.14
CA PRO A 336 0.79 6.29 18.40
C PRO A 336 -0.54 5.69 17.98
N MET A 337 -1.64 6.02 18.65
CA MET A 337 -2.96 5.41 18.44
C MET A 337 -4.07 6.40 18.81
N GLY A 338 -5.29 6.09 18.38
CA GLY A 338 -6.50 6.87 18.67
C GLY A 338 -7.08 7.52 17.43
N VAL A 339 -8.34 7.95 17.53
CA VAL A 339 -9.10 8.59 16.44
C VAL A 339 -9.00 10.10 16.52
N ILE A 340 -8.65 10.73 15.40
CA ILE A 340 -8.78 12.17 15.18
C ILE A 340 -9.91 12.37 14.17
N VAL A 341 -10.94 13.11 14.58
CA VAL A 341 -12.13 13.37 13.75
C VAL A 341 -12.12 14.82 13.28
N VAL A 342 -12.12 15.02 11.95
CA VAL A 342 -12.30 16.35 11.35
C VAL A 342 -13.76 16.54 10.97
N THR A 343 -14.38 17.59 11.48
CA THR A 343 -15.82 17.84 11.32
C THR A 343 -16.10 19.14 10.57
N GLY A 344 -17.26 19.21 9.97
CA GLY A 344 -17.73 20.37 9.22
C GLY A 344 -18.64 19.96 8.05
N PRO A 345 -19.37 20.91 7.45
CA PRO A 345 -20.21 20.66 6.28
C PRO A 345 -19.37 20.31 5.04
N THR A 346 -20.05 19.92 3.98
CA THR A 346 -19.42 19.76 2.67
C THR A 346 -18.81 21.09 2.22
N GLY A 347 -17.62 21.06 1.63
CA GLY A 347 -16.90 22.27 1.20
C GLY A 347 -16.16 23.02 2.30
N SER A 348 -16.14 22.53 3.55
CA SER A 348 -15.38 23.18 4.64
C SER A 348 -13.87 22.90 4.63
N GLY A 349 -13.33 22.18 3.62
CA GLY A 349 -11.91 21.92 3.47
C GLY A 349 -11.36 20.76 4.32
N LYS A 350 -12.21 19.85 4.82
CA LYS A 350 -11.80 18.71 5.66
C LYS A 350 -10.72 17.85 4.99
N THR A 351 -10.90 17.51 3.73
CA THR A 351 -9.97 16.67 2.97
C THR A 351 -8.60 17.34 2.83
N THR A 352 -8.57 18.66 2.59
CA THR A 352 -7.31 19.43 2.52
C THR A 352 -6.59 19.44 3.89
N THR A 353 -7.34 19.58 4.98
CA THR A 353 -6.78 19.50 6.34
C THR A 353 -6.23 18.11 6.64
N LEU A 354 -6.96 17.03 6.30
CA LEU A 354 -6.48 15.66 6.46
C LEU A 354 -5.24 15.40 5.61
N PHE A 355 -5.21 15.87 4.36
CA PHE A 355 -4.04 15.77 3.51
C PHE A 355 -2.80 16.43 4.15
N GLU A 356 -2.94 17.66 4.66
CA GLU A 356 -1.85 18.36 5.34
C GLU A 356 -1.44 17.66 6.64
N CYS A 357 -2.38 17.14 7.41
CA CYS A 357 -2.10 16.36 8.62
C CYS A 357 -1.31 15.09 8.30
N THR A 358 -1.73 14.31 7.32
CA THR A 358 -1.03 13.08 6.91
C THR A 358 0.34 13.38 6.31
N ARG A 359 0.48 14.46 5.53
CA ARG A 359 1.75 14.92 4.99
C ARG A 359 2.71 15.32 6.10
N HIS A 360 2.24 16.07 7.09
CA HIS A 360 3.04 16.45 8.25
C HIS A 360 3.46 15.23 9.08
N GLN A 361 2.55 14.28 9.30
CA GLN A 361 2.85 13.04 10.01
C GLN A 361 3.91 12.21 9.29
N ALA A 362 3.81 12.06 7.96
CA ALA A 362 4.79 11.34 7.16
C ALA A 362 6.18 12.03 7.13
N ARG A 363 6.22 13.36 7.32
CA ARG A 363 7.49 14.10 7.52
C ARG A 363 8.10 13.83 8.89
N LEU A 364 7.30 13.79 9.93
CA LEU A 364 7.76 13.51 11.29
C LEU A 364 8.20 12.05 11.45
N PHE A 365 7.49 11.14 10.79
CA PHE A 365 7.65 9.69 10.95
C PHE A 365 7.66 8.98 9.59
N PRO A 366 8.66 9.20 8.72
CA PRO A 366 8.72 8.59 7.39
C PRO A 366 8.83 7.06 7.45
N GLN A 367 9.24 6.51 8.59
CA GLN A 367 9.33 5.07 8.85
C GLN A 367 7.98 4.42 9.21
N LYS A 368 6.89 5.19 9.29
CA LYS A 368 5.54 4.69 9.57
C LYS A 368 4.73 4.50 8.30
N ARG A 369 3.87 3.47 8.29
CA ARG A 369 2.96 3.17 7.19
C ARG A 369 1.62 3.87 7.36
N LEU A 370 1.30 4.76 6.43
CA LEU A 370 -0.05 5.29 6.25
C LEU A 370 -0.78 4.47 5.17
N ILE A 371 -2.02 4.09 5.46
CA ILE A 371 -2.96 3.53 4.49
C ILE A 371 -4.19 4.42 4.45
N THR A 372 -4.71 4.72 3.26
CA THR A 372 -5.95 5.47 3.12
C THR A 372 -7.06 4.64 2.49
N ILE A 373 -8.30 4.91 2.85
CA ILE A 373 -9.52 4.30 2.28
C ILE A 373 -10.43 5.44 1.88
N GLU A 374 -10.57 5.67 0.58
CA GLU A 374 -11.20 6.86 0.02
C GLU A 374 -12.16 6.52 -1.13
N ASN A 375 -13.13 7.42 -1.39
CA ASN A 375 -14.06 7.33 -2.51
C ASN A 375 -14.57 8.73 -2.95
N PRO A 376 -14.02 9.31 -4.02
CA PRO A 376 -12.75 8.97 -4.67
C PRO A 376 -11.52 9.47 -3.90
N THR A 377 -10.31 9.18 -4.38
CA THR A 377 -9.09 9.84 -3.92
C THR A 377 -9.02 11.27 -4.46
N GLU A 378 -8.96 12.26 -3.55
CA GLU A 378 -8.88 13.67 -3.94
C GLU A 378 -7.44 14.16 -4.15
N TYR A 379 -6.51 13.66 -3.34
CA TYR A 379 -5.10 14.08 -3.35
C TYR A 379 -4.17 12.87 -3.47
N PRO A 380 -3.26 12.83 -4.47
CA PRO A 380 -2.21 11.82 -4.52
C PRO A 380 -1.26 11.91 -3.32
N MET A 381 -0.95 10.78 -2.70
CA MET A 381 -0.08 10.67 -1.53
C MET A 381 1.00 9.60 -1.76
N ASP A 382 2.17 10.00 -2.24
CA ASP A 382 3.28 9.06 -2.50
C ASP A 382 3.78 8.34 -1.25
N TRP A 383 3.53 8.90 -0.06
CA TRP A 383 3.90 8.32 1.22
C TRP A 383 2.88 7.31 1.77
N ALA A 384 1.74 7.13 1.11
CA ALA A 384 0.65 6.25 1.56
C ALA A 384 0.40 5.08 0.60
N ILE A 385 -0.28 4.05 1.07
CA ILE A 385 -1.01 3.10 0.23
C ILE A 385 -2.45 3.60 0.18
N GLN A 386 -2.91 4.09 -0.98
CA GLN A 386 -4.25 4.65 -1.12
C GLN A 386 -5.18 3.61 -1.75
N LEU A 387 -6.16 3.16 -0.99
CA LEU A 387 -7.18 2.20 -1.42
C LEU A 387 -8.42 2.96 -1.87
N VAL A 388 -8.82 2.72 -3.11
CA VAL A 388 -10.04 3.28 -3.70
C VAL A 388 -11.12 2.21 -3.67
N THR A 389 -12.22 2.48 -2.98
CA THR A 389 -13.33 1.52 -2.88
C THR A 389 -14.65 2.26 -2.62
N GLU A 390 -15.76 1.62 -2.95
CA GLU A 390 -17.07 2.14 -2.64
C GLU A 390 -17.28 2.30 -1.13
N SER A 391 -18.04 3.32 -0.73
CA SER A 391 -18.22 3.67 0.68
C SER A 391 -18.84 2.55 1.50
N GLU A 392 -19.73 1.77 0.91
CA GLU A 392 -20.39 0.61 1.52
C GLU A 392 -19.40 -0.47 1.94
N ARG A 393 -18.23 -0.53 1.29
CA ARG A 393 -17.15 -1.48 1.60
C ARG A 393 -16.11 -0.93 2.58
N PHE A 394 -16.24 0.29 3.05
CA PHE A 394 -15.26 0.91 3.98
C PHE A 394 -15.02 0.06 5.24
N PRO A 395 -16.04 -0.50 5.93
CA PRO A 395 -15.81 -1.32 7.12
C PRO A 395 -15.04 -2.61 6.82
N GLU A 396 -15.33 -3.26 5.70
CA GLU A 396 -14.61 -4.45 5.24
C GLU A 396 -13.15 -4.10 4.94
N MET A 397 -12.96 -3.05 4.16
CA MET A 397 -11.63 -2.59 3.74
C MET A 397 -10.80 -2.16 4.96
N LEU A 398 -11.39 -1.48 5.95
CA LEU A 398 -10.68 -1.11 7.17
C LEU A 398 -10.21 -2.35 7.95
N ARG A 399 -11.04 -3.40 8.07
CA ARG A 399 -10.60 -4.67 8.69
C ARG A 399 -9.47 -5.34 7.92
N MET A 400 -9.45 -5.24 6.59
CA MET A 400 -8.37 -5.76 5.76
C MET A 400 -7.08 -4.97 5.91
N THR A 401 -7.16 -3.63 6.03
CA THR A 401 -5.96 -2.79 6.22
C THR A 401 -5.20 -3.13 7.47
N LEU A 402 -5.86 -3.59 8.55
CA LEU A 402 -5.19 -4.03 9.78
C LEU A 402 -4.25 -5.23 9.58
N ARG A 403 -4.35 -5.92 8.42
CA ARG A 403 -3.42 -7.00 8.02
C ARG A 403 -2.31 -6.53 7.09
N MET A 404 -2.33 -5.23 6.72
CA MET A 404 -1.38 -4.62 5.79
C MET A 404 -0.27 -3.85 6.51
N ASP A 405 -0.06 -4.12 7.79
CA ASP A 405 0.97 -3.50 8.62
C ASP A 405 0.86 -1.96 8.71
N PRO A 406 -0.32 -1.39 9.00
CA PRO A 406 -0.49 0.03 9.14
C PRO A 406 0.02 0.55 10.48
N ASP A 407 0.58 1.76 10.52
CA ASP A 407 0.76 2.55 11.74
C ASP A 407 -0.37 3.59 11.88
N ALA A 408 -0.82 4.12 10.76
CA ALA A 408 -1.93 5.06 10.69
C ALA A 408 -2.86 4.72 9.52
N VAL A 409 -4.15 4.98 9.71
CA VAL A 409 -5.18 4.82 8.68
C VAL A 409 -5.93 6.14 8.50
N LEU A 410 -6.13 6.57 7.26
CA LEU A 410 -7.09 7.61 6.93
C LEU A 410 -8.34 6.92 6.38
N LEU A 411 -9.46 7.07 7.05
CA LEU A 411 -10.78 6.67 6.57
C LEU A 411 -11.50 7.93 6.08
N GLY A 412 -11.94 7.96 4.83
CA GLY A 412 -12.54 9.12 4.20
C GLY A 412 -13.63 9.75 5.07
N GLU A 413 -14.61 8.98 5.50
CA GLU A 413 -15.67 9.46 6.39
C GLU A 413 -16.38 8.33 7.15
N ILE A 414 -17.01 8.70 8.29
CA ILE A 414 -17.93 7.83 9.03
C ILE A 414 -19.36 8.24 8.63
N ARG A 415 -20.04 7.35 7.91
CA ARG A 415 -21.45 7.53 7.50
C ARG A 415 -22.41 6.74 8.37
N GLY A 416 -22.02 5.56 8.79
CA GLY A 416 -22.87 4.59 9.49
C GLY A 416 -22.20 3.93 10.68
N VAL A 417 -22.93 2.99 11.25
CA VAL A 417 -22.57 2.28 12.48
C VAL A 417 -21.31 1.45 12.28
N GLU A 418 -21.22 0.73 11.17
CA GLU A 418 -20.13 -0.24 10.94
C GLU A 418 -18.78 0.46 10.73
N GLU A 419 -18.77 1.62 10.04
CA GLU A 419 -17.56 2.46 9.93
C GLU A 419 -17.13 3.00 11.29
N ALA A 420 -18.09 3.48 12.11
CA ALA A 420 -17.80 3.99 13.44
C ALA A 420 -17.18 2.91 14.33
N ILE A 421 -17.78 1.73 14.37
CA ILE A 421 -17.28 0.59 15.15
C ILE A 421 -15.90 0.14 14.67
N ALA A 422 -15.72 -0.02 13.34
CA ALA A 422 -14.44 -0.44 12.79
C ALA A 422 -13.33 0.60 13.08
N THR A 423 -13.65 1.89 13.03
CA THR A 423 -12.74 2.99 13.38
C THR A 423 -12.30 2.91 14.84
N LEU A 424 -13.24 2.75 15.77
CA LEU A 424 -12.94 2.61 17.19
C LEU A 424 -12.16 1.33 17.51
N GLN A 425 -12.47 0.23 16.83
CA GLN A 425 -11.72 -1.04 16.95
C GLN A 425 -10.29 -0.91 16.45
N ALA A 426 -10.06 -0.22 15.34
CA ALA A 426 -8.71 0.05 14.82
C ALA A 426 -7.90 0.86 15.85
N ALA A 427 -8.49 1.89 16.45
CA ALA A 427 -7.85 2.66 17.51
C ALA A 427 -7.55 1.80 18.76
N ALA A 428 -8.51 0.97 19.19
CA ALA A 428 -8.35 0.08 20.34
C ALA A 428 -7.26 -0.99 20.13
N THR A 429 -6.96 -1.35 18.87
CA THR A 429 -5.89 -2.30 18.51
C THR A 429 -4.53 -1.64 18.26
N GLY A 430 -4.38 -0.35 18.60
CA GLY A 430 -3.08 0.33 18.60
C GLY A 430 -2.78 1.16 17.34
N HIS A 431 -3.78 1.45 16.51
CA HIS A 431 -3.60 2.25 15.29
C HIS A 431 -4.11 3.68 15.48
N GLN A 432 -3.45 4.63 14.83
CA GLN A 432 -4.00 5.97 14.72
C GLN A 432 -4.95 6.02 13.52
N VAL A 433 -6.15 6.59 13.72
CA VAL A 433 -7.14 6.74 12.64
C VAL A 433 -7.49 8.23 12.49
N LEU A 434 -7.36 8.73 11.26
CA LEU A 434 -7.86 10.05 10.87
C LEU A 434 -9.13 9.85 10.05
N THR A 435 -10.19 10.60 10.33
CA THR A 435 -11.46 10.45 9.62
C THR A 435 -12.26 11.75 9.62
N THR A 436 -13.36 11.77 8.86
CA THR A 436 -14.30 12.90 8.87
C THR A 436 -15.67 12.47 9.37
N LEU A 437 -16.39 13.46 9.92
CA LEU A 437 -17.80 13.33 10.32
C LEU A 437 -18.54 14.62 9.98
N HIS A 438 -19.78 14.51 9.51
CA HIS A 438 -20.62 15.65 9.19
C HIS A 438 -21.42 16.11 10.42
N VAL A 439 -20.78 16.94 11.25
CA VAL A 439 -21.41 17.66 12.37
C VAL A 439 -20.90 19.09 12.41
N THR A 440 -21.61 19.97 13.11
CA THR A 440 -21.36 21.41 13.11
C THR A 440 -20.43 21.87 14.21
N ASP A 441 -20.53 21.29 15.38
CA ASP A 441 -19.71 21.55 16.58
C ASP A 441 -18.86 20.30 16.87
N PRO A 442 -17.61 20.43 17.32
CA PRO A 442 -16.74 19.27 17.54
C PRO A 442 -17.33 18.30 18.59
N PHE A 443 -17.99 18.78 19.60
CA PHE A 443 -18.60 17.98 20.68
C PHE A 443 -19.83 17.19 20.21
N GLU A 444 -20.52 17.65 19.15
CA GLU A 444 -21.61 16.89 18.52
C GLU A 444 -21.15 15.55 17.95
N THR A 445 -19.84 15.34 17.76
CA THR A 445 -19.28 14.04 17.39
C THR A 445 -19.78 12.94 18.31
N PHE A 446 -19.79 13.16 19.63
CA PHE A 446 -20.26 12.17 20.60
C PHE A 446 -21.76 11.89 20.45
N SER A 447 -22.57 12.94 20.38
CA SER A 447 -24.01 12.78 20.17
C SER A 447 -24.33 12.09 18.85
N ARG A 448 -23.61 12.44 17.78
CA ARG A 448 -23.80 11.83 16.45
C ARG A 448 -23.45 10.35 16.45
N LEU A 449 -22.37 9.94 17.10
CA LEU A 449 -22.01 8.53 17.22
C LEU A 449 -23.05 7.74 18.01
N VAL A 450 -23.52 8.27 19.14
CA VAL A 450 -24.61 7.63 19.91
C VAL A 450 -25.89 7.51 19.09
N MET A 451 -26.23 8.51 18.26
CA MET A 451 -27.41 8.46 17.38
C MET A 451 -27.30 7.38 16.29
N LEU A 452 -26.11 6.97 15.89
CA LEU A 452 -25.94 5.87 14.95
C LEU A 452 -26.36 4.53 15.56
N ASP A 453 -25.96 4.25 16.81
CA ASP A 453 -26.34 3.06 17.55
C ASP A 453 -26.19 3.31 19.06
N HIS A 454 -27.28 3.52 19.76
CA HIS A 454 -27.29 3.88 21.18
C HIS A 454 -26.88 2.73 22.12
N VAL A 455 -26.72 1.52 21.60
CA VAL A 455 -26.26 0.34 22.36
C VAL A 455 -24.77 0.11 22.15
N ARG A 456 -24.36 -0.08 20.88
CA ARG A 456 -22.97 -0.40 20.54
C ARG A 456 -22.04 0.83 20.62
N LEU A 457 -22.60 2.04 20.44
CA LEU A 457 -21.90 3.33 20.52
C LEU A 457 -22.47 4.18 21.68
N ALA A 458 -22.88 3.53 22.77
CA ALA A 458 -23.32 4.24 23.98
C ALA A 458 -22.24 5.21 24.49
N MET A 459 -22.63 6.29 25.18
CA MET A 459 -21.70 7.31 25.66
C MET A 459 -20.58 6.69 26.49
N GLU A 460 -20.88 5.73 27.35
CA GLU A 460 -19.92 5.03 28.19
C GLU A 460 -18.89 4.21 27.39
N VAL A 461 -19.24 3.81 26.17
CA VAL A 461 -18.35 3.05 25.27
C VAL A 461 -17.43 4.00 24.51
N ILE A 462 -17.98 5.10 23.97
CA ILE A 462 -17.22 6.02 23.10
C ILE A 462 -16.48 7.12 23.86
N ALA A 463 -16.90 7.45 25.09
CA ALA A 463 -16.26 8.46 25.92
C ALA A 463 -14.95 7.93 26.53
N ASN A 464 -13.98 7.65 25.66
CA ASN A 464 -12.65 7.18 26.01
C ASN A 464 -11.60 8.06 25.33
N HIS A 465 -10.88 8.87 26.15
CA HIS A 465 -9.86 9.80 25.66
C HIS A 465 -8.61 9.13 25.04
N ASN A 466 -8.46 7.81 25.19
CA ASN A 466 -7.45 7.04 24.49
C ASN A 466 -7.94 6.47 23.14
N GLN A 467 -9.26 6.42 22.95
CA GLN A 467 -9.85 6.00 21.66
C GLN A 467 -10.16 7.20 20.77
N ILE A 468 -10.92 8.20 21.25
CA ILE A 468 -11.15 9.45 20.54
C ILE A 468 -10.22 10.49 21.16
N ILE A 469 -9.10 10.77 20.49
CA ILE A 469 -8.01 11.59 21.04
C ILE A 469 -8.11 13.06 20.66
N GLY A 470 -8.80 13.38 19.57
CA GLY A 470 -8.92 14.75 19.09
C GLY A 470 -10.09 14.98 18.15
N LEU A 471 -10.67 16.17 18.25
CA LEU A 471 -11.75 16.64 17.39
C LEU A 471 -11.33 17.98 16.78
N ILE A 472 -11.54 18.15 15.48
CA ILE A 472 -11.20 19.38 14.74
C ILE A 472 -12.45 19.80 13.97
N ALA A 473 -13.13 20.84 14.42
CA ALA A 473 -14.22 21.41 13.66
C ALA A 473 -13.74 22.59 12.83
N GLN A 474 -14.20 22.71 11.59
CA GLN A 474 -13.78 23.78 10.70
C GLN A 474 -14.86 24.27 9.75
N ARG A 475 -14.73 25.54 9.39
CA ARG A 475 -15.47 26.24 8.34
C ARG A 475 -14.52 27.01 7.46
N ILE A 476 -14.96 27.32 6.26
CA ILE A 476 -14.26 28.24 5.35
C ILE A 476 -15.04 29.56 5.35
N VAL A 477 -14.32 30.65 5.61
CA VAL A 477 -14.87 32.01 5.57
C VAL A 477 -14.21 32.81 4.47
N PRO A 478 -14.98 33.68 3.74
CA PRO A 478 -14.43 34.58 2.74
C PRO A 478 -13.67 35.74 3.42
N LEU A 479 -12.56 36.15 2.81
CA LEU A 479 -11.82 37.32 3.27
C LEU A 479 -12.18 38.55 2.48
N LEU A 480 -12.47 39.65 3.18
CA LEU A 480 -12.80 40.93 2.56
C LEU A 480 -11.65 41.47 1.71
N CYS A 481 -11.99 42.07 0.57
CA CYS A 481 -11.02 42.80 -0.22
C CYS A 481 -10.57 44.07 0.51
N PRO A 482 -9.28 44.27 0.80
CA PRO A 482 -8.79 45.41 1.54
C PRO A 482 -8.98 46.74 0.77
N HIS A 483 -9.12 46.67 -0.57
CA HIS A 483 -9.24 47.87 -1.42
C HIS A 483 -10.66 48.43 -1.51
N CYS A 484 -11.68 47.58 -1.45
CA CYS A 484 -13.05 48.01 -1.65
C CYS A 484 -13.99 47.71 -0.45
N SER A 485 -13.49 47.02 0.60
CA SER A 485 -14.28 46.87 1.83
C SER A 485 -14.52 48.24 2.48
N VAL A 486 -15.69 48.46 3.04
CA VAL A 486 -16.07 49.73 3.66
C VAL A 486 -16.17 49.55 5.17
N LYS A 487 -15.86 50.62 5.93
CA LYS A 487 -16.06 50.60 7.38
C LYS A 487 -17.53 50.49 7.71
N LEU A 488 -17.84 49.87 8.83
CA LEU A 488 -19.21 49.63 9.29
C LEU A 488 -20.08 50.91 9.29
N ASP A 489 -19.53 52.03 9.79
CA ASP A 489 -20.22 53.33 9.85
C ASP A 489 -20.52 53.94 8.47
N SER A 490 -19.86 53.45 7.42
CA SER A 490 -20.01 53.90 6.03
C SER A 490 -20.75 52.87 5.16
N ALA A 491 -21.30 51.82 5.78
CA ALA A 491 -22.02 50.78 5.06
C ALA A 491 -23.30 51.30 4.43
N ALA A 492 -23.59 50.88 3.20
CA ALA A 492 -24.82 51.27 2.49
C ALA A 492 -26.08 50.73 3.17
N GLU A 493 -25.96 49.54 3.77
CA GLU A 493 -27.04 48.90 4.52
C GLU A 493 -26.60 48.70 5.98
N PRO A 494 -27.41 49.14 6.98
CA PRO A 494 -27.09 48.93 8.38
C PRO A 494 -27.20 47.45 8.74
N LEU A 495 -26.30 46.97 9.61
CA LEU A 495 -26.45 45.63 10.17
C LEU A 495 -27.66 45.55 11.12
N PRO A 496 -28.28 44.39 11.29
CA PRO A 496 -29.36 44.19 12.23
C PRO A 496 -28.95 44.57 13.67
N ASP A 497 -29.87 45.18 14.45
CA ASP A 497 -29.59 45.62 15.81
C ASP A 497 -29.13 44.49 16.74
N TYR A 498 -29.67 43.28 16.59
CA TYR A 498 -29.23 42.11 17.37
C TYR A 498 -27.75 41.79 17.13
N MET A 499 -27.30 41.86 15.88
CA MET A 499 -25.92 41.58 15.49
C MET A 499 -24.99 42.68 16.06
N LEU A 500 -25.34 43.96 15.92
CA LEU A 500 -24.58 45.06 16.47
C LEU A 500 -24.46 44.96 18.00
N SER A 501 -25.58 44.65 18.68
CA SER A 501 -25.60 44.46 20.11
C SER A 501 -24.73 43.31 20.58
N ALA A 502 -24.78 42.17 19.88
CA ALA A 502 -23.91 41.05 20.15
C ALA A 502 -22.42 41.39 19.91
N MET A 503 -22.10 41.99 18.78
CA MET A 503 -20.71 42.35 18.42
C MET A 503 -20.06 43.31 19.41
N ARG A 504 -20.80 44.27 19.96
CA ARG A 504 -20.31 45.21 21.01
C ARG A 504 -19.80 44.50 22.26
N THR A 505 -20.28 43.29 22.55
CA THR A 505 -19.79 42.50 23.70
C THR A 505 -18.42 41.86 23.43
N TRP A 506 -18.01 41.79 22.17
CA TRP A 506 -16.74 41.19 21.76
C TRP A 506 -15.57 42.18 21.76
N GLY A 507 -15.84 43.47 21.48
CA GLY A 507 -14.79 44.49 21.45
C GLY A 507 -15.18 45.76 20.70
N ASP A 508 -14.18 46.56 20.38
CA ASP A 508 -14.33 47.78 19.60
C ASP A 508 -14.69 47.46 18.14
N LEU A 509 -15.70 48.16 17.61
CA LEU A 509 -16.20 47.98 16.25
C LEU A 509 -15.57 48.95 15.25
N SER A 510 -14.65 49.84 15.64
CA SER A 510 -14.07 50.90 14.80
C SER A 510 -13.35 50.41 13.56
N GLU A 511 -12.79 49.21 13.60
CA GLU A 511 -12.09 48.57 12.47
C GLU A 511 -12.96 47.55 11.71
N VAL A 512 -14.18 47.30 12.17
CA VAL A 512 -15.10 46.36 11.50
C VAL A 512 -15.42 46.87 10.10
N ARG A 513 -15.39 45.98 9.16
CA ARG A 513 -15.67 46.24 7.74
C ARG A 513 -16.73 45.29 7.20
N VAL A 514 -17.42 45.76 6.16
CA VAL A 514 -18.39 44.97 5.38
C VAL A 514 -17.99 44.93 3.92
N ARG A 515 -18.63 44.10 3.13
CA ARG A 515 -18.40 44.03 1.69
C ARG A 515 -18.73 45.38 1.04
N GLY A 516 -17.85 45.87 0.19
CA GLY A 516 -18.10 46.99 -0.69
C GLY A 516 -18.68 46.58 -2.05
N ALA A 517 -18.73 47.52 -2.98
CA ALA A 517 -19.30 47.31 -4.33
C ALA A 517 -18.42 46.38 -5.25
N GLY A 518 -17.23 46.00 -4.80
CA GLY A 518 -16.23 45.31 -5.61
C GLY A 518 -15.28 46.30 -6.33
N CYS A 519 -14.16 45.83 -6.82
CA CYS A 519 -13.17 46.60 -7.58
C CYS A 519 -12.34 45.66 -8.49
N ASP A 520 -11.47 46.24 -9.33
CA ASP A 520 -10.62 45.46 -10.21
C ASP A 520 -9.70 44.46 -9.48
N HIS A 521 -9.23 44.82 -8.29
CA HIS A 521 -8.36 43.95 -7.45
C HIS A 521 -9.05 42.64 -7.04
N CYS A 522 -10.34 42.67 -6.81
CA CYS A 522 -11.12 41.49 -6.42
C CYS A 522 -12.04 40.99 -7.55
N HIS A 523 -11.85 41.45 -8.78
CA HIS A 523 -12.67 41.10 -9.92
C HIS A 523 -14.18 41.32 -9.68
N GLY A 524 -14.53 42.39 -8.97
CA GLY A 524 -15.92 42.73 -8.66
C GLY A 524 -16.56 41.92 -7.50
N GLN A 525 -15.85 40.97 -6.88
CA GLN A 525 -16.44 40.05 -5.89
C GLN A 525 -16.44 40.61 -4.45
N ALA A 526 -15.75 41.71 -4.18
CA ALA A 526 -15.53 42.28 -2.83
C ALA A 526 -14.79 41.35 -1.85
N ILE A 527 -14.34 40.18 -2.28
CA ILE A 527 -13.55 39.19 -1.52
C ILE A 527 -12.27 38.86 -2.28
N ILE A 528 -11.17 38.53 -1.58
CA ILE A 528 -9.87 38.24 -2.19
C ILE A 528 -9.41 36.81 -1.95
N GLY A 529 -10.14 36.01 -1.21
CA GLY A 529 -9.78 34.63 -0.90
C GLY A 529 -10.61 34.06 0.23
N GLN A 530 -10.16 32.95 0.73
CA GLN A 530 -10.84 32.23 1.79
C GLN A 530 -9.83 31.72 2.80
N GLN A 531 -10.23 31.57 4.06
CA GLN A 531 -9.44 30.87 5.07
C GLN A 531 -10.31 29.99 5.96
N ALA A 532 -9.69 29.02 6.60
CA ALA A 532 -10.34 28.22 7.62
C ALA A 532 -10.47 29.01 8.92
N VAL A 533 -11.59 28.82 9.60
CA VAL A 533 -11.73 29.03 11.04
C VAL A 533 -12.03 27.67 11.65
N ALA A 534 -11.36 27.35 12.74
CA ALA A 534 -11.43 26.02 13.33
C ALA A 534 -11.55 26.09 14.86
N GLU A 535 -11.96 24.98 15.46
CA GLU A 535 -11.86 24.70 16.89
C GLU A 535 -11.22 23.33 17.05
N VAL A 536 -10.14 23.26 17.83
CA VAL A 536 -9.36 22.03 18.06
C VAL A 536 -9.54 21.59 19.50
N VAL A 537 -10.11 20.41 19.70
CA VAL A 537 -10.34 19.81 21.01
C VAL A 537 -9.42 18.61 21.20
N VAL A 538 -8.46 18.72 22.10
CA VAL A 538 -7.70 17.57 22.60
C VAL A 538 -8.49 16.94 23.74
N THR A 539 -8.89 15.69 23.59
CA THR A 539 -9.72 15.02 24.59
C THR A 539 -8.92 14.70 25.86
N SER A 540 -9.60 14.70 26.97
CA SER A 540 -9.04 14.38 28.29
C SER A 540 -10.00 13.49 29.08
N GLU A 541 -9.50 12.80 30.07
CA GLU A 541 -10.33 11.98 30.97
C GLU A 541 -11.48 12.77 31.56
N GLN A 542 -11.20 13.98 32.03
CA GLN A 542 -12.22 14.87 32.61
C GLN A 542 -13.32 15.25 31.59
N LEU A 543 -12.94 15.52 30.31
CA LEU A 543 -13.93 15.80 29.27
C LEU A 543 -14.86 14.60 29.06
N MET A 544 -14.30 13.39 29.05
CA MET A 544 -15.09 12.17 28.88
C MET A 544 -16.00 11.89 30.07
N GLN A 545 -15.53 12.13 31.30
CA GLN A 545 -16.35 12.03 32.50
C GLN A 545 -17.50 13.07 32.51
N ASP A 546 -17.20 14.31 32.09
CA ASP A 546 -18.24 15.34 31.94
C ASP A 546 -19.30 14.90 30.91
N CYS A 547 -18.89 14.31 29.78
CA CYS A 547 -19.81 13.77 28.76
C CYS A 547 -20.74 12.68 29.32
N ILE A 548 -20.22 11.79 30.16
CA ILE A 548 -20.99 10.69 30.78
C ILE A 548 -21.92 11.22 31.86
N ASN A 549 -21.40 12.04 32.77
CA ASN A 549 -22.11 12.42 33.99
C ASN A 549 -23.05 13.60 33.81
N GLU A 550 -22.66 14.58 32.99
CA GLU A 550 -23.38 15.87 32.87
C GLU A 550 -23.93 16.09 31.44
N GLY A 551 -23.56 15.24 30.50
CA GLY A 551 -23.94 15.32 29.09
C GLY A 551 -23.05 16.26 28.26
N VAL A 552 -23.13 16.10 26.93
CA VAL A 552 -22.25 16.76 25.97
C VAL A 552 -22.26 18.29 26.06
N LEU A 553 -23.40 18.90 26.32
CA LEU A 553 -23.51 20.38 26.43
C LEU A 553 -22.75 20.93 27.64
N ALA A 554 -22.82 20.25 28.78
CA ALA A 554 -22.08 20.65 29.98
C ALA A 554 -20.59 20.41 29.79
N ALA A 555 -20.22 19.25 29.25
CA ALA A 555 -18.84 18.89 28.90
C ALA A 555 -18.20 19.94 27.97
N ARG A 556 -18.92 20.42 26.95
CA ARG A 556 -18.48 21.48 26.03
C ARG A 556 -18.18 22.79 26.81
N ARG A 557 -19.13 23.25 27.64
CA ARG A 557 -18.92 24.47 28.46
C ARG A 557 -17.74 24.33 29.41
N ASN A 558 -17.63 23.21 30.10
CA ASN A 558 -16.56 22.94 31.04
C ASN A 558 -15.19 22.90 30.32
N HIS A 559 -15.12 22.28 29.15
CA HIS A 559 -13.88 22.21 28.34
C HIS A 559 -13.44 23.62 27.90
N ARG A 560 -14.34 24.40 27.29
CA ARG A 560 -14.00 25.74 26.77
C ARG A 560 -13.55 26.73 27.86
N ARG A 561 -13.91 26.49 29.12
CA ARG A 561 -13.47 27.31 30.29
C ARG A 561 -12.09 26.92 30.82
N ARG A 562 -11.54 25.79 30.38
CA ARG A 562 -10.23 25.32 30.87
C ARG A 562 -9.10 26.11 30.23
N GLN A 563 -8.10 26.43 31.06
CA GLN A 563 -6.88 27.07 30.55
C GLN A 563 -6.17 26.18 29.54
N GLY A 564 -5.75 26.74 28.39
CA GLY A 564 -5.08 26.03 27.32
C GLY A 564 -6.00 25.33 26.32
N SER A 565 -7.35 25.38 26.54
CA SER A 565 -8.31 24.96 25.53
C SER A 565 -8.37 25.98 24.39
N ASP A 566 -8.68 25.51 23.19
CA ASP A 566 -8.90 26.38 22.05
C ASP A 566 -10.26 27.11 22.18
N LYS A 567 -10.39 28.23 21.49
CA LYS A 567 -11.62 29.00 21.41
C LYS A 567 -12.63 28.34 20.47
N PRO A 568 -13.94 28.54 20.67
CA PRO A 568 -14.94 28.11 19.69
C PRO A 568 -14.76 28.82 18.35
N MET A 569 -15.15 28.14 17.25
CA MET A 569 -14.99 28.66 15.88
C MET A 569 -15.53 30.08 15.71
N ILE A 570 -16.69 30.38 16.30
CA ILE A 570 -17.27 31.74 16.22
C ILE A 570 -16.37 32.78 16.87
N ALA A 571 -15.63 32.46 17.92
CA ALA A 571 -14.69 33.38 18.53
C ALA A 571 -13.51 33.70 17.61
N HIS A 572 -13.00 32.68 16.88
CA HIS A 572 -11.96 32.89 15.84
C HIS A 572 -12.51 33.71 14.66
N ALA A 573 -13.78 33.52 14.26
CA ALA A 573 -14.41 34.33 13.25
C ALA A 573 -14.57 35.78 13.72
N MET A 574 -14.93 35.99 14.99
CA MET A 574 -15.04 37.34 15.58
C MET A 574 -13.70 38.06 15.67
N ASP A 575 -12.58 37.37 15.93
CA ASP A 575 -11.23 37.96 15.83
C ASP A 575 -10.97 38.52 14.41
N LEU A 576 -11.43 37.83 13.35
CA LEU A 576 -11.32 38.32 11.97
C LEU A 576 -12.28 39.48 11.68
N VAL A 577 -13.47 39.43 12.22
CA VAL A 577 -14.48 40.51 12.08
C VAL A 577 -13.95 41.81 12.71
N LEU A 578 -13.51 41.75 13.96
CA LEU A 578 -12.96 42.91 14.67
C LEU A 578 -11.68 43.46 14.01
N ALA A 579 -10.91 42.61 13.34
CA ALA A 579 -9.75 43.02 12.54
C ALA A 579 -10.12 43.55 11.13
N GLY A 580 -11.40 43.66 10.78
CA GLY A 580 -11.89 44.14 9.48
C GLY A 580 -11.55 43.22 8.30
N ARG A 581 -11.26 41.94 8.56
CA ARG A 581 -10.90 40.97 7.54
C ARG A 581 -12.05 40.08 7.06
N LEU A 582 -13.09 39.93 7.89
CA LEU A 582 -14.30 39.16 7.62
C LEU A 582 -15.52 40.04 7.84
N SER A 583 -16.50 39.99 6.96
CA SER A 583 -17.78 40.67 7.17
C SER A 583 -18.58 39.97 8.28
N PRO A 584 -19.26 40.72 9.19
CA PRO A 584 -20.15 40.12 10.20
C PRO A 584 -21.21 39.21 9.58
N VAL A 585 -21.81 39.62 8.46
CA VAL A 585 -22.81 38.85 7.73
C VAL A 585 -22.22 37.53 7.22
N ASP A 586 -20.99 37.58 6.71
CA ASP A 586 -20.31 36.36 6.26
C ASP A 586 -19.91 35.45 7.41
N ALA A 587 -19.55 36.00 8.57
CA ALA A 587 -19.26 35.23 9.77
C ALA A 587 -20.50 34.45 10.24
N GLU A 588 -21.65 35.12 10.30
CA GLU A 588 -22.93 34.49 10.67
C GLU A 588 -23.34 33.43 9.63
N GLY A 589 -23.27 33.75 8.33
CA GLY A 589 -23.69 32.86 7.28
C GLY A 589 -22.76 31.63 7.09
N SER A 590 -21.48 31.72 7.48
CA SER A 590 -20.51 30.66 7.29
C SER A 590 -20.23 29.82 8.55
N VAL A 591 -20.31 30.42 9.72
CA VAL A 591 -19.92 29.78 11.00
C VAL A 591 -21.13 29.51 11.88
N ASP A 592 -21.69 30.54 12.49
CA ASP A 592 -22.85 30.46 13.37
C ASP A 592 -23.38 31.90 13.67
N ALA A 593 -24.60 32.01 14.18
CA ALA A 593 -25.11 33.25 14.70
C ALA A 593 -24.13 33.89 15.72
N ILE A 594 -23.91 35.19 15.61
CA ILE A 594 -22.97 35.90 16.51
C ILE A 594 -23.61 36.00 17.90
N PRO A 595 -23.15 35.26 18.90
CA PRO A 595 -23.72 35.29 20.25
C PRO A 595 -23.16 36.47 21.04
N MET A 596 -23.81 36.80 22.15
CA MET A 596 -23.17 37.61 23.19
C MET A 596 -21.94 36.87 23.73
N ARG A 597 -20.83 37.55 23.94
CA ARG A 597 -19.56 36.93 24.38
C ARG A 597 -19.70 36.17 25.71
N GLU A 598 -20.54 36.63 26.61
CA GLU A 598 -20.78 35.99 27.90
C GLU A 598 -21.57 34.67 27.80
N ALA A 599 -22.16 34.37 26.64
CA ALA A 599 -22.94 33.17 26.40
C ALA A 599 -22.13 31.97 25.95
N LEU A 600 -20.83 32.14 25.72
CA LEU A 600 -19.87 31.09 25.33
C LEU A 600 -19.20 30.52 26.57
#